data_d8ac25489543a89d9d1a03c22a14cdea
#
_entry.id   d8ac25489543a89d9d1a03c22a14cdea
#
_cell.length_a   1.000
_cell.length_b   1.000
_cell.length_c   1.000
_cell.angle_alpha   90.00
_cell.angle_beta   90.00
_cell.angle_gamma   90.00
#
_symmetry.space_group_name_H-M   'P 1'
#
loop_
_entity.id
_entity.type
_entity.pdbx_description
1 polymer ?
#
loop_
_entity_poly.entity_id
_entity_poly.type
_entity_poly.pdbx_seq_one_letter_code
_entity_poly.pdbx_strand_id
1 'polypeptide(L)'
;DYRKLFKNNRQFQFRFYFGKFLWNNKSYDNFRNYLGRSDGYLLLDEYLGRSESTGLLSQQFIMAGGGFKSIFENPKSNDLMIATNINIGLWKWFEGYLDLGILKDKDQKTRDFYGTGIKLNLLPDFFELYFPISSSNGIEIDDYRYYNKIRFVLSYEVDSLINLFSRKWF
;
A
#
# COMPACT_ATOMS: atom_id res chain seq x y z
N ASP A 1 7.74 7.56 -9.07
CA ASP A 1 7.92 7.81 -7.63
C ASP A 1 8.74 9.07 -7.41
N TYR A 2 8.38 9.85 -6.39
CA TYR A 2 9.14 11.00 -5.93
C TYR A 2 9.26 10.94 -4.41
N ARG A 3 10.48 11.07 -3.89
CA ARG A 3 10.77 11.10 -2.45
C ARG A 3 11.67 12.28 -2.13
N LYS A 4 11.27 13.10 -1.15
CA LYS A 4 12.05 14.21 -0.64
C LYS A 4 12.25 14.06 0.86
N LEU A 5 13.50 14.06 1.28
CA LEU A 5 13.89 14.06 2.69
C LEU A 5 14.17 15.49 3.14
N PHE A 6 13.68 15.85 4.32
CA PHE A 6 13.90 17.15 4.96
C PHE A 6 14.93 17.02 6.08
N LYS A 7 15.58 18.12 6.45
CA LYS A 7 16.65 18.18 7.48
C LYS A 7 16.24 17.64 8.86
N ASN A 8 14.97 17.59 9.17
CA ASN A 8 14.42 17.13 10.46
C ASN A 8 13.95 15.67 10.45
N ASN A 9 14.49 14.85 9.57
CA ASN A 9 14.11 13.45 9.34
C ASN A 9 12.65 13.24 8.89
N ARG A 10 11.98 14.30 8.48
CA ARG A 10 10.68 14.18 7.84
C ARG A 10 10.87 13.85 6.37
N GLN A 11 9.90 13.14 5.81
CA GLN A 11 9.89 12.85 4.38
C GLN A 11 8.54 13.22 3.76
N PHE A 12 8.59 13.49 2.48
CA PHE A 12 7.43 13.53 1.61
C PHE A 12 7.65 12.48 0.52
N GLN A 13 6.70 11.59 0.36
CA GLN A 13 6.73 10.59 -0.71
C GLN A 13 5.46 10.69 -1.50
N PHE A 14 5.60 10.70 -2.81
CA PHE A 14 4.51 10.74 -3.77
C PHE A 14 4.73 9.67 -4.81
N ARG A 15 3.72 8.86 -5.03
CA ARG A 15 3.72 7.87 -6.08
C ARG A 15 2.47 8.03 -6.93
N PHE A 16 2.63 7.97 -8.23
CA PHE A 16 1.55 7.96 -9.19
C PHE A 16 1.71 6.76 -10.12
N TYR A 17 0.62 6.08 -10.36
CA TYR A 17 0.53 4.97 -11.29
C TYR A 17 -0.65 5.17 -12.23
N PHE A 18 -0.42 4.90 -13.52
CA PHE A 18 -1.43 4.84 -14.55
C PHE A 18 -1.24 3.55 -15.35
N GLY A 19 -2.26 2.73 -15.42
CA GLY A 19 -2.28 1.49 -16.18
C GLY A 19 -3.55 1.36 -17.01
N LYS A 20 -3.40 1.06 -18.29
CA LYS A 20 -4.52 0.78 -19.19
C LYS A 20 -4.20 -0.42 -20.07
N PHE A 21 -5.12 -1.35 -20.16
CA PHE A 21 -5.04 -2.43 -21.14
C PHE A 21 -5.52 -1.93 -22.49
N LEU A 22 -4.61 -1.84 -23.45
CA LEU A 22 -4.94 -1.44 -24.83
C LEU A 22 -5.73 -2.53 -25.56
N TRP A 23 -5.50 -3.77 -25.17
CA TRP A 23 -6.18 -4.95 -25.70
C TRP A 23 -6.73 -5.78 -24.55
N ASN A 24 -8.05 -5.89 -24.49
CA ASN A 24 -8.71 -6.66 -23.44
C ASN A 24 -9.66 -7.67 -24.06
N ASN A 25 -9.35 -8.96 -23.90
CA ASN A 25 -10.25 -10.04 -24.24
C ASN A 25 -11.04 -10.45 -22.97
N LYS A 26 -12.35 -10.21 -22.94
CA LYS A 26 -13.24 -10.50 -21.80
C LYS A 26 -13.17 -11.96 -21.31
N SER A 27 -12.67 -12.87 -22.14
CA SER A 27 -12.62 -14.30 -21.83
C SER A 27 -11.48 -14.70 -20.89
N TYR A 28 -10.49 -13.83 -20.65
CA TYR A 28 -9.33 -14.13 -19.81
C TYR A 28 -9.27 -13.17 -18.62
N ASP A 29 -9.63 -13.70 -17.46
CA ASP A 29 -9.64 -12.96 -16.17
C ASP A 29 -8.26 -12.91 -15.48
N ASN A 30 -7.22 -13.45 -16.14
CA ASN A 30 -5.91 -13.67 -15.51
C ASN A 30 -5.05 -12.41 -15.40
N PHE A 31 -5.31 -11.37 -16.20
CA PHE A 31 -4.55 -10.13 -16.17
C PHE A 31 -5.43 -8.99 -15.68
N ARG A 32 -5.20 -8.55 -14.44
CA ARG A 32 -5.90 -7.43 -13.83
C ARG A 32 -4.94 -6.56 -13.05
N ASN A 33 -5.14 -5.25 -13.10
CA ASN A 33 -4.56 -4.34 -12.13
C ASN A 33 -5.21 -4.56 -10.76
N TYR A 34 -4.42 -4.47 -9.70
CA TYR A 34 -4.89 -4.67 -8.34
C TYR A 34 -4.32 -3.61 -7.38
N LEU A 35 -5.18 -2.87 -6.66
CA LEU A 35 -4.77 -1.75 -5.79
C LEU A 35 -3.87 -2.19 -4.63
N GLY A 36 -3.97 -3.42 -4.17
CA GLY A 36 -3.16 -3.95 -3.07
C GLY A 36 -1.72 -4.30 -3.43
N ARG A 37 -1.29 -4.12 -4.70
CA ARG A 37 0.06 -4.47 -5.15
C ARG A 37 1.02 -3.30 -5.06
N SER A 38 2.33 -3.60 -4.89
CA SER A 38 3.36 -2.59 -4.78
C SER A 38 3.75 -1.96 -6.12
N ASP A 39 4.57 -2.61 -6.90
CA ASP A 39 5.29 -1.91 -7.97
C ASP A 39 4.54 -1.84 -9.28
N GLY A 40 4.11 -2.90 -9.81
CA GLY A 40 3.49 -2.92 -11.13
C GLY A 40 1.97 -2.87 -11.12
N TYR A 41 1.31 -3.03 -9.98
CA TYR A 41 -0.14 -3.23 -9.87
C TYR A 41 -0.71 -4.31 -10.81
N LEU A 42 0.15 -4.97 -11.60
CA LEU A 42 -0.24 -5.91 -12.64
C LEU A 42 0.08 -7.35 -12.29
N LEU A 43 1.23 -7.64 -11.69
CA LEU A 43 1.67 -8.99 -11.38
C LEU A 43 1.21 -9.42 -9.99
N LEU A 44 0.82 -10.69 -9.86
CA LEU A 44 0.59 -11.32 -8.57
C LEU A 44 1.95 -11.73 -8.00
N ASP A 45 2.41 -11.00 -6.99
CA ASP A 45 3.50 -11.49 -6.16
C ASP A 45 2.90 -12.39 -5.09
N GLU A 46 3.23 -13.66 -5.13
CA GLU A 46 2.86 -14.61 -4.08
C GLU A 46 3.86 -14.47 -2.93
N TYR A 47 3.36 -14.08 -1.75
CA TYR A 47 4.15 -14.12 -0.53
C TYR A 47 4.14 -15.52 0.05
N LEU A 48 5.31 -16.09 0.22
CA LEU A 48 5.48 -17.33 0.98
C LEU A 48 5.03 -17.11 2.44
N GLY A 49 4.04 -17.89 2.89
CA GLY A 49 3.55 -17.83 4.26
C GLY A 49 2.46 -16.79 4.54
N ARG A 50 1.97 -16.07 3.52
CA ARG A 50 0.82 -15.18 3.68
C ARG A 50 -0.47 -15.99 3.73
N SER A 51 -1.20 -15.89 4.86
CA SER A 51 -2.60 -16.30 4.91
C SER A 51 -3.49 -15.09 4.65
N GLU A 52 -4.40 -15.17 3.68
CA GLU A 52 -5.33 -14.08 3.39
C GLU A 52 -6.59 -14.11 4.27
N SER A 53 -6.85 -15.22 4.92
CA SER A 53 -8.11 -15.45 5.64
C SER A 53 -7.96 -15.94 7.07
N THR A 54 -6.80 -16.46 7.47
CA THR A 54 -6.60 -17.11 8.77
C THR A 54 -5.25 -16.79 9.40
N GLY A 55 -5.19 -16.83 10.73
CA GLY A 55 -3.97 -16.65 11.51
C GLY A 55 -3.70 -15.21 11.95
N LEU A 56 -2.70 -15.06 12.82
CA LEU A 56 -2.34 -13.79 13.46
C LEU A 56 -1.90 -12.71 12.46
N LEU A 57 -1.31 -13.14 11.34
CA LEU A 57 -0.73 -12.24 10.33
C LEU A 57 -1.58 -12.17 9.05
N SER A 58 -2.83 -12.67 9.09
CA SER A 58 -3.69 -12.67 7.92
C SER A 58 -3.97 -11.26 7.44
N GLN A 59 -3.73 -10.99 6.15
CA GLN A 59 -3.96 -9.72 5.47
C GLN A 59 -3.26 -8.49 6.07
N GLN A 60 -2.40 -8.67 7.08
CA GLN A 60 -1.70 -7.57 7.74
C GLN A 60 -0.41 -7.17 7.04
N PHE A 61 0.18 -8.06 6.25
CA PHE A 61 1.30 -7.72 5.40
C PHE A 61 0.85 -6.92 4.19
N ILE A 62 1.54 -5.82 3.93
CA ILE A 62 1.43 -5.09 2.66
C ILE A 62 2.79 -5.06 1.98
N MET A 63 2.77 -4.82 0.68
CA MET A 63 4.01 -4.69 -0.08
C MET A 63 4.65 -3.33 0.17
N ALA A 64 5.97 -3.32 0.30
CA ALA A 64 6.75 -2.08 0.33
C ALA A 64 6.50 -1.27 -0.95
N GLY A 65 6.51 0.02 -0.81
CA GLY A 65 6.54 0.92 -1.97
C GLY A 65 5.21 1.30 -2.58
N GLY A 66 4.03 0.89 -2.06
CA GLY A 66 2.86 1.54 -2.61
C GLY A 66 1.50 0.91 -2.55
N GLY A 67 1.32 -0.33 -2.23
CA GLY A 67 -0.02 -0.90 -2.15
C GLY A 67 -0.97 -0.14 -1.22
N PHE A 68 -2.26 -0.20 -1.48
CA PHE A 68 -3.28 0.38 -0.60
C PHE A 68 -3.30 -0.36 0.74
N LYS A 69 -3.45 0.37 1.82
CA LYS A 69 -3.37 -0.15 3.20
C LYS A 69 -4.72 -0.65 3.70
N SER A 70 -5.81 -0.13 3.16
CA SER A 70 -7.17 -0.62 3.44
C SER A 70 -7.53 -1.79 2.52
N ILE A 71 -8.38 -2.69 3.01
CA ILE A 71 -8.92 -3.82 2.24
C ILE A 71 -10.22 -3.38 1.61
N PHE A 72 -10.34 -3.55 0.32
CA PHE A 72 -11.54 -3.22 -0.44
C PHE A 72 -12.17 -4.48 -1.03
N GLU A 73 -13.47 -4.44 -1.21
CA GLU A 73 -14.17 -5.45 -1.99
C GLU A 73 -13.87 -5.25 -3.48
N ASN A 74 -13.35 -6.31 -4.11
CA ASN A 74 -13.01 -6.35 -5.53
C ASN A 74 -12.17 -5.15 -6.06
N PRO A 75 -10.99 -4.85 -5.47
CA PRO A 75 -10.13 -3.74 -5.88
C PRO A 75 -9.30 -4.06 -7.14
N LYS A 76 -9.94 -4.64 -8.15
CA LYS A 76 -9.31 -5.13 -9.39
C LYS A 76 -9.93 -4.42 -10.60
N SER A 77 -9.14 -4.26 -11.65
CA SER A 77 -9.61 -3.70 -12.92
C SER A 77 -8.96 -4.40 -14.11
N ASN A 78 -9.76 -4.65 -15.14
CA ASN A 78 -9.33 -5.24 -16.39
C ASN A 78 -9.23 -4.23 -17.55
N ASP A 79 -9.47 -2.94 -17.32
CA ASP A 79 -9.34 -1.89 -18.35
C ASP A 79 -8.41 -0.78 -17.92
N LEU A 80 -8.81 0.04 -16.94
CA LEU A 80 -8.08 1.23 -16.51
C LEU A 80 -7.87 1.25 -15.00
N MET A 81 -6.67 1.64 -14.59
CA MET A 81 -6.33 1.94 -13.21
C MET A 81 -5.51 3.21 -13.12
N ILE A 82 -5.92 4.09 -12.21
CA ILE A 82 -5.13 5.24 -11.77
C ILE A 82 -4.97 5.10 -10.26
N ALA A 83 -3.75 5.16 -9.76
CA ALA A 83 -3.49 5.08 -8.34
C ALA A 83 -2.45 6.14 -7.91
N THR A 84 -2.68 6.71 -6.74
CA THR A 84 -1.79 7.69 -6.12
C THR A 84 -1.61 7.33 -4.66
N ASN A 85 -0.36 7.29 -4.20
CA ASN A 85 -0.02 7.10 -2.81
C ASN A 85 0.81 8.30 -2.34
N ILE A 86 0.44 8.88 -1.22
CA ILE A 86 1.08 10.05 -0.64
C ILE A 86 1.43 9.73 0.81
N ASN A 87 2.69 9.96 1.19
CA ASN A 87 3.12 9.90 2.59
C ASN A 87 3.73 11.24 2.98
N ILE A 88 3.35 11.77 4.13
CA ILE A 88 3.80 13.07 4.63
C ILE A 88 4.30 12.89 6.05
N GLY A 89 5.56 13.20 6.28
CA GLY A 89 6.17 13.18 7.60
C GLY A 89 5.60 14.28 8.50
N LEU A 90 4.88 13.89 9.54
CA LEU A 90 4.26 14.77 10.53
C LEU A 90 5.25 15.08 11.66
N TRP A 91 5.83 14.05 12.26
CA TRP A 91 6.76 14.19 13.37
C TRP A 91 7.65 12.96 13.50
N LYS A 92 8.97 13.13 13.61
CA LYS A 92 9.98 12.05 13.78
C LYS A 92 9.64 10.76 13.01
N TRP A 93 8.96 9.83 13.68
CA TRP A 93 8.57 8.51 13.15
C TRP A 93 7.13 8.45 12.64
N PHE A 94 6.35 9.52 12.86
CA PHE A 94 4.94 9.56 12.46
C PHE A 94 4.77 10.25 11.12
N GLU A 95 4.08 9.57 10.23
CA GLU A 95 3.72 10.06 8.91
C GLU A 95 2.20 9.89 8.71
N GLY A 96 1.59 10.83 8.01
CA GLY A 96 0.25 10.64 7.47
C GLY A 96 0.34 9.99 6.09
N TYR A 97 -0.59 9.12 5.76
CA TYR A 97 -0.70 8.58 4.41
C TYR A 97 -2.09 8.79 3.81
N LEU A 98 -2.12 8.89 2.49
CA LEU A 98 -3.33 8.98 1.68
C LEU A 98 -3.13 8.15 0.41
N ASP A 99 -4.01 7.18 0.21
CA ASP A 99 -4.09 6.37 -0.99
C ASP A 99 -5.36 6.75 -1.75
N LEU A 100 -5.25 7.03 -3.05
CA LEU A 100 -6.35 7.36 -3.94
C LEU A 100 -6.30 6.45 -5.17
N GLY A 101 -7.43 5.86 -5.54
CA GLY A 101 -7.52 4.95 -6.67
C GLY A 101 -8.79 5.12 -7.48
N ILE A 102 -8.65 5.02 -8.79
CA ILE A 102 -9.76 4.98 -9.74
C ILE A 102 -9.61 3.72 -10.58
N LEU A 103 -10.62 2.88 -10.57
CA LEU A 103 -10.69 1.64 -11.33
C LEU A 103 -11.85 1.68 -12.31
N LYS A 104 -11.62 1.17 -13.50
CA LYS A 104 -12.66 0.97 -14.51
C LYS A 104 -12.49 -0.40 -15.16
N ASP A 105 -13.51 -1.20 -15.09
CA ASP A 105 -13.61 -2.40 -15.90
C ASP A 105 -14.25 -2.08 -17.25
N LYS A 106 -13.94 -2.89 -18.25
CA LYS A 106 -14.53 -2.74 -19.57
C LYS A 106 -16.05 -2.88 -19.49
N ASP A 107 -16.76 -1.90 -20.06
CA ASP A 107 -18.23 -1.82 -20.09
C ASP A 107 -18.89 -1.67 -18.69
N GLN A 108 -18.13 -1.29 -17.66
CA GLN A 108 -18.65 -1.03 -16.31
C GLN A 108 -18.44 0.44 -15.91
N LYS A 109 -19.15 0.83 -14.84
CA LYS A 109 -18.97 2.16 -14.23
C LYS A 109 -17.60 2.26 -13.57
N THR A 110 -17.06 3.46 -13.56
CA THR A 110 -15.85 3.79 -12.80
C THR A 110 -16.13 3.66 -11.32
N ARG A 111 -15.16 3.11 -10.59
CA ARG A 111 -15.16 2.95 -9.12
C ARG A 111 -13.99 3.74 -8.56
N ASP A 112 -14.23 4.49 -7.52
CA ASP A 112 -13.23 5.25 -6.79
C ASP A 112 -12.97 4.62 -5.42
N PHE A 113 -11.71 4.69 -5.00
CA PHE A 113 -11.23 4.14 -3.74
C PHE A 113 -10.32 5.16 -3.06
N TYR A 114 -10.46 5.30 -1.77
CA TYR A 114 -9.50 6.03 -0.96
C TYR A 114 -9.21 5.29 0.34
N GLY A 115 -8.04 5.54 0.89
CA GLY A 115 -7.65 5.08 2.23
C GLY A 115 -6.71 6.09 2.85
N THR A 116 -6.89 6.40 4.12
CA THR A 116 -6.03 7.32 4.84
C THR A 116 -5.81 6.86 6.28
N GLY A 117 -4.69 7.24 6.84
CA GLY A 117 -4.33 6.88 8.20
C GLY A 117 -2.96 7.39 8.61
N ILE A 118 -2.43 6.79 9.66
CA ILE A 118 -1.12 7.10 10.20
C ILE A 118 -0.18 5.94 9.90
N LYS A 119 1.04 6.29 9.48
CA LYS A 119 2.17 5.39 9.33
C LYS A 119 3.16 5.66 10.46
N LEU A 120 3.60 4.62 11.13
CA LEU A 120 4.70 4.63 12.07
C LEU A 120 5.92 3.99 11.41
N ASN A 121 6.92 4.83 11.14
CA ASN A 121 8.17 4.42 10.50
C ASN A 121 9.23 4.15 11.59
N LEU A 122 9.22 2.92 12.13
CA LEU A 122 10.09 2.55 13.25
C LEU A 122 11.54 2.40 12.83
N LEU A 123 11.77 1.72 11.72
CA LEU A 123 13.07 1.54 11.10
C LEU A 123 12.90 1.88 9.62
N PRO A 124 13.37 3.07 9.20
CA PRO A 124 13.23 3.54 7.82
C PRO A 124 13.67 2.48 6.81
N ASP A 125 12.82 2.22 5.83
CA ASP A 125 13.02 1.27 4.74
C ASP A 125 13.15 -0.21 5.20
N PHE A 126 12.87 -0.51 6.48
CA PHE A 126 12.93 -1.87 7.01
C PHE A 126 11.64 -2.32 7.68
N PHE A 127 11.10 -1.53 8.65
CA PHE A 127 9.89 -1.87 9.38
C PHE A 127 8.96 -0.70 9.55
N GLU A 128 7.78 -0.82 8.98
CA GLU A 128 6.74 0.20 8.98
C GLU A 128 5.42 -0.40 9.47
N LEU A 129 4.67 0.37 10.27
CA LEU A 129 3.32 0.03 10.71
C LEU A 129 2.33 1.06 10.16
N TYR A 130 1.20 0.59 9.70
CA TYR A 130 0.12 1.43 9.17
C TYR A 130 -1.15 1.23 9.96
N PHE A 131 -1.75 2.34 10.35
CA PHE A 131 -2.97 2.43 11.13
C PHE A 131 -4.05 3.10 10.28
N PRO A 132 -4.88 2.34 9.54
CA PRO A 132 -5.96 2.91 8.75
C PRO A 132 -6.97 3.64 9.64
N ILE A 133 -7.36 4.85 9.27
CA ILE A 133 -8.36 5.64 10.01
C ILE A 133 -9.68 5.64 9.25
N SER A 134 -9.64 5.96 7.95
CA SER A 134 -10.82 6.04 7.12
C SER A 134 -10.53 5.57 5.69
N SER A 135 -11.52 5.00 5.06
CA SER A 135 -11.44 4.55 3.67
C SER A 135 -12.80 4.63 2.99
N SER A 136 -12.86 4.23 1.72
CA SER A 136 -14.15 4.08 1.00
C SER A 136 -15.11 3.10 1.68
N ASN A 137 -14.64 2.27 2.62
CA ASN A 137 -15.49 1.38 3.42
C ASN A 137 -16.09 2.09 4.65
N GLY A 138 -15.72 3.34 4.92
CA GLY A 138 -16.12 4.11 6.08
C GLY A 138 -14.99 4.36 7.08
N ILE A 139 -15.34 4.65 8.32
CA ILE A 139 -14.40 4.89 9.42
C ILE A 139 -13.88 3.55 9.92
N GLU A 140 -12.59 3.29 9.71
CA GLU A 140 -12.00 1.99 10.02
C GLU A 140 -11.61 1.85 11.50
N ILE A 141 -11.27 2.96 12.16
CA ILE A 141 -10.84 2.97 13.56
C ILE A 141 -11.97 2.59 14.53
N ASP A 142 -13.23 2.73 14.13
CA ASP A 142 -14.39 2.42 14.97
C ASP A 142 -14.76 0.92 14.92
N ASP A 143 -14.07 0.12 14.11
CA ASP A 143 -14.31 -1.32 14.04
C ASP A 143 -13.84 -2.01 15.33
N TYR A 144 -14.70 -2.83 15.94
CA TYR A 144 -14.35 -3.59 17.15
C TYR A 144 -13.16 -4.55 16.94
N ARG A 145 -12.85 -4.93 15.70
CA ARG A 145 -11.67 -5.72 15.30
C ARG A 145 -10.61 -4.89 14.60
N TYR A 146 -10.44 -3.64 15.01
CA TYR A 146 -9.47 -2.73 14.41
C TYR A 146 -8.05 -3.29 14.34
N TYR A 147 -7.64 -4.11 15.30
CA TYR A 147 -6.33 -4.77 15.31
C TYR A 147 -6.07 -5.62 14.05
N ASN A 148 -7.12 -6.15 13.40
CA ASN A 148 -6.99 -6.88 12.13
C ASN A 148 -6.78 -5.95 10.94
N LYS A 149 -6.99 -4.65 11.10
CA LYS A 149 -6.81 -3.65 10.04
C LYS A 149 -5.43 -3.02 10.05
N ILE A 150 -4.69 -3.16 11.15
CA ILE A 150 -3.30 -2.70 11.23
C ILE A 150 -2.47 -3.46 10.20
N ARG A 151 -1.68 -2.74 9.40
CA ARG A 151 -0.83 -3.29 8.36
C ARG A 151 0.62 -3.07 8.72
N PHE A 152 1.49 -3.96 8.25
CA PHE A 152 2.91 -3.77 8.41
C PHE A 152 3.68 -4.17 7.15
N VAL A 153 4.81 -3.51 6.97
CA VAL A 153 5.79 -3.81 5.94
C VAL A 153 7.06 -4.25 6.62
N LEU A 154 7.63 -5.32 6.12
CA LEU A 154 8.95 -5.82 6.50
C LEU A 154 9.76 -5.98 5.21
N SER A 155 10.76 -5.13 5.01
CA SER A 155 11.63 -5.18 3.84
C SER A 155 12.92 -5.91 4.18
N TYR A 156 13.26 -6.95 3.42
CA TYR A 156 14.49 -7.73 3.57
C TYR A 156 15.46 -7.43 2.42
N GLU A 157 15.83 -6.17 2.24
CA GLU A 157 16.93 -5.86 1.35
C GLU A 157 18.26 -6.06 2.09
N VAL A 158 19.14 -6.91 1.54
CA VAL A 158 20.43 -7.23 2.15
C VAL A 158 21.26 -5.97 2.36
N ASP A 159 21.25 -5.03 1.40
CA ASP A 159 21.95 -3.77 1.50
C ASP A 159 21.38 -2.86 2.61
N SER A 160 20.08 -2.88 2.81
CA SER A 160 19.43 -2.15 3.90
C SER A 160 19.78 -2.74 5.27
N LEU A 161 19.90 -4.07 5.38
CA LEU A 161 20.39 -4.76 6.58
C LEU A 161 21.85 -4.41 6.89
N ILE A 162 22.74 -4.43 5.91
CA ILE A 162 24.14 -4.05 6.08
C ILE A 162 24.25 -2.59 6.53
N ASN A 163 23.45 -1.70 5.96
CA ASN A 163 23.39 -0.30 6.35
C ASN A 163 22.84 -0.10 7.78
N LEU A 164 21.92 -0.94 8.22
CA LEU A 164 21.40 -0.91 9.59
C LEU A 164 22.51 -1.23 10.62
N PHE A 165 23.37 -2.21 10.33
CA PHE A 165 24.50 -2.57 11.19
C PHE A 165 25.68 -1.62 11.08
N SER A 166 25.79 -0.88 9.97
CA SER A 166 26.87 0.10 9.76
C SER A 166 26.52 1.50 10.28
N ARG A 167 25.26 1.80 10.55
CA ARG A 167 24.84 3.07 11.17
C ARG A 167 25.37 3.13 12.60
N LYS A 168 26.32 4.02 12.85
CA LYS A 168 26.68 4.42 14.20
C LYS A 168 25.48 5.10 14.83
N TRP A 169 24.97 4.52 15.90
CA TRP A 169 23.86 5.04 16.71
C TRP A 169 24.37 6.11 17.67
N PHE A 170 24.88 7.23 17.14
CA PHE A 170 25.31 8.37 17.96
C PHE A 170 24.75 9.68 17.40
#